data_d122fc7f30e56164637664bc2d30af9f
#
_entry.id   d122fc7f30e56164637664bc2d30af9f
#
_cell.length_a   1.000
_cell.length_b   1.000
_cell.length_c   1.000
_cell.angle_alpha   90.00
_cell.angle_beta   90.00
_cell.angle_gamma   90.00
#
_symmetry.space_group_name_H-M   'P 1'
#
loop_
_entity.id
_entity.type
_entity.pdbx_description
1 polymer ?
#
loop_
_entity_poly.entity_id
_entity_poly.type
_entity_poly.pdbx_seq_one_letter_code
_entity_poly.pdbx_strand_id
1 'polypeptide(L)'
;MEITTRSLFTMIHGMGFGALYLMACSGALFELHRHYSKTMGPETILENEKFLSIYLTVMAVLAWLTVLSGAYIIYPWYRATPPAGLTNFAAFPQRLLMSNPSTIAWHSIGMEWKEHVAWLVPISITMAVVVFRQYQRNLRNQPELRTAVISFIWVSLLAAAVAGLFGAMINKNAPVEGGATIHIVQGEKP
;
A
#
# COMPACT_ATOMS: atom_id res chain seq x y z
N MET A 1 25.00 -10.75 -0.78
CA MET A 1 24.09 -9.63 -0.52
C MET A 1 23.38 -9.98 0.77
N GLU A 2 23.63 -9.26 1.83
CA GLU A 2 22.98 -9.49 3.11
C GLU A 2 21.67 -8.70 3.15
N ILE A 3 20.59 -9.36 3.55
CA ILE A 3 19.30 -8.71 3.76
C ILE A 3 19.11 -8.60 5.27
N THR A 4 19.03 -7.38 5.77
CA THR A 4 18.77 -7.17 7.19
C THR A 4 17.29 -7.37 7.50
N THR A 5 16.97 -7.57 8.78
CA THR A 5 15.58 -7.71 9.25
C THR A 5 14.71 -6.49 8.86
N ARG A 6 15.26 -5.27 8.96
CA ARG A 6 14.54 -4.04 8.57
C ARG A 6 14.25 -4.00 7.08
N SER A 7 15.23 -4.35 6.24
CA SER A 7 15.07 -4.45 4.79
C SER A 7 14.00 -5.45 4.41
N LEU A 8 14.05 -6.64 5.02
CA LEU A 8 13.07 -7.70 4.78
C LEU A 8 11.64 -7.23 5.11
N PHE A 9 11.42 -6.65 6.30
CA PHE A 9 10.08 -6.16 6.67
C PHE A 9 9.63 -4.98 5.79
N THR A 10 10.54 -4.11 5.36
CA THR A 10 10.22 -3.02 4.43
C THR A 10 9.80 -3.56 3.06
N MET A 11 10.48 -4.60 2.55
CA MET A 11 10.09 -5.28 1.32
C MET A 11 8.73 -5.98 1.45
N ILE A 12 8.48 -6.70 2.53
CA ILE A 12 7.19 -7.36 2.78
C ILE A 12 6.06 -6.32 2.84
N HIS A 13 6.26 -5.23 3.59
CA HIS A 13 5.28 -4.15 3.68
C HIS A 13 5.00 -3.49 2.31
N GLY A 14 6.04 -3.06 1.61
CA GLY A 14 5.89 -2.29 0.37
C GLY A 14 5.54 -3.15 -0.84
N MET A 15 6.29 -4.23 -1.07
CA MET A 15 6.12 -5.09 -2.25
C MET A 15 5.17 -6.27 -1.97
N GLY A 16 5.34 -6.93 -0.83
CA GLY A 16 4.52 -8.09 -0.48
C GLY A 16 3.05 -7.72 -0.27
N PHE A 17 2.76 -6.71 0.52
CA PHE A 17 1.37 -6.30 0.78
C PHE A 17 0.93 -5.15 -0.11
N GLY A 18 1.70 -4.06 -0.17
CA GLY A 18 1.30 -2.83 -0.85
C GLY A 18 1.18 -2.97 -2.36
N ALA A 19 2.22 -3.49 -3.03
CA ALA A 19 2.19 -3.64 -4.48
C ALA A 19 1.17 -4.70 -4.93
N LEU A 20 1.07 -5.83 -4.21
CA LEU A 20 0.02 -6.83 -4.50
C LEU A 20 -1.37 -6.24 -4.34
N TYR A 21 -1.60 -5.40 -3.33
CA TYR A 21 -2.86 -4.70 -3.15
C TYR A 21 -3.18 -3.78 -4.35
N LEU A 22 -2.22 -2.97 -4.79
CA LEU A 22 -2.40 -2.08 -5.95
C LEU A 22 -2.72 -2.85 -7.24
N MET A 23 -2.02 -3.96 -7.47
CA MET A 23 -2.32 -4.85 -8.61
C MET A 23 -3.72 -5.44 -8.51
N ALA A 24 -4.12 -5.89 -7.32
CA ALA A 24 -5.43 -6.46 -7.08
C ALA A 24 -6.57 -5.46 -7.32
N CYS A 25 -6.36 -4.16 -7.07
CA CYS A 25 -7.36 -3.13 -7.37
C CYS A 25 -7.73 -3.09 -8.86
N SER A 26 -6.77 -3.22 -9.76
CA SER A 26 -7.01 -3.26 -11.21
C SER A 26 -7.86 -4.48 -11.59
N GLY A 27 -7.54 -5.65 -11.03
CA GLY A 27 -8.34 -6.88 -11.22
C GLY A 27 -9.77 -6.74 -10.69
N ALA A 28 -9.95 -6.15 -9.50
CA ALA A 28 -11.26 -5.91 -8.91
C ALA A 28 -12.14 -5.02 -9.79
N LEU A 29 -11.60 -3.91 -10.28
CA LEU A 29 -12.33 -2.98 -11.16
C LEU A 29 -12.72 -3.65 -12.48
N PHE A 30 -11.81 -4.43 -13.07
CA PHE A 30 -12.09 -5.19 -14.29
C PHE A 30 -13.19 -6.23 -14.08
N GLU A 31 -13.09 -7.05 -13.01
CA GLU A 31 -14.06 -8.10 -12.72
C GLU A 31 -15.43 -7.54 -12.33
N LEU A 32 -15.48 -6.44 -11.58
CA LEU A 32 -16.76 -5.75 -11.29
C LEU A 32 -17.41 -5.21 -12.57
N HIS A 33 -16.63 -4.62 -13.47
CA HIS A 33 -17.14 -4.15 -14.75
C HIS A 33 -17.71 -5.32 -15.56
N ARG A 34 -16.97 -6.43 -15.66
CA ARG A 34 -17.41 -7.65 -16.35
C ARG A 34 -18.66 -8.24 -15.71
N HIS A 35 -18.71 -8.34 -14.40
CA HIS A 35 -19.84 -8.91 -13.65
C HIS A 35 -21.15 -8.14 -13.90
N TYR A 36 -21.09 -6.83 -14.04
CA TYR A 36 -22.28 -6.00 -14.30
C TYR A 36 -22.61 -5.84 -15.80
N SER A 37 -21.80 -6.39 -16.69
CA SER A 37 -22.15 -6.42 -18.11
C SER A 37 -23.34 -7.37 -18.33
N LYS A 38 -24.23 -7.04 -19.27
CA LYS A 38 -25.49 -7.77 -19.51
C LYS A 38 -25.31 -9.17 -20.14
N THR A 39 -24.10 -9.57 -20.45
CA THR A 39 -23.77 -10.78 -21.24
C THR A 39 -23.59 -12.07 -20.44
N MET A 40 -23.71 -12.04 -19.12
CA MET A 40 -23.50 -13.23 -18.28
C MET A 40 -24.79 -14.02 -18.03
N GLY A 41 -24.72 -15.36 -18.14
CA GLY A 41 -25.79 -16.28 -17.76
C GLY A 41 -25.95 -16.39 -16.23
N PRO A 42 -27.12 -16.88 -15.74
CA PRO A 42 -27.43 -16.93 -14.30
C PRO A 42 -26.45 -17.76 -13.47
N GLU A 43 -25.98 -18.91 -13.97
CA GLU A 43 -25.02 -19.78 -13.25
C GLU A 43 -23.66 -19.10 -13.10
N THR A 44 -23.16 -18.50 -14.18
CA THR A 44 -21.89 -17.74 -14.19
C THR A 44 -21.93 -16.56 -13.23
N ILE A 45 -23.11 -15.96 -13.01
CA ILE A 45 -23.28 -14.85 -12.08
C ILE A 45 -23.02 -15.30 -10.64
N LEU A 46 -23.62 -16.43 -10.21
CA LEU A 46 -23.45 -16.93 -8.84
C LEU A 46 -22.00 -17.33 -8.53
N GLU A 47 -21.31 -17.96 -9.47
CA GLU A 47 -19.91 -18.31 -9.31
C GLU A 47 -19.03 -17.06 -9.22
N ASN A 48 -19.28 -16.08 -10.06
CA ASN A 48 -18.56 -14.83 -10.06
C ASN A 48 -18.81 -13.98 -8.80
N GLU A 49 -20.00 -13.99 -8.24
CA GLU A 49 -20.32 -13.34 -6.96
C GLU A 49 -19.52 -13.93 -5.80
N LYS A 50 -19.39 -15.26 -5.74
CA LYS A 50 -18.54 -15.92 -4.74
C LYS A 50 -17.07 -15.55 -4.91
N PHE A 51 -16.57 -15.61 -6.15
CA PHE A 51 -15.21 -15.22 -6.46
C PHE A 51 -14.92 -13.78 -6.05
N LEU A 52 -15.76 -12.83 -6.47
CA LEU A 52 -15.61 -11.41 -6.13
C LEU A 52 -15.66 -11.16 -4.62
N SER A 53 -16.57 -11.85 -3.91
CA SER A 53 -16.67 -11.74 -2.46
C SER A 53 -15.38 -12.16 -1.76
N ILE A 54 -14.76 -13.26 -2.19
CA ILE A 54 -13.47 -13.74 -1.66
C ILE A 54 -12.35 -12.76 -2.06
N TYR A 55 -12.32 -12.39 -3.33
CA TYR A 55 -11.29 -11.51 -3.89
C TYR A 55 -11.25 -10.16 -3.15
N LEU A 56 -12.38 -9.48 -3.02
CA LEU A 56 -12.47 -8.22 -2.28
C LEU A 56 -12.10 -8.38 -0.80
N THR A 57 -12.44 -9.52 -0.19
CA THR A 57 -12.04 -9.80 1.20
C THR A 57 -10.53 -9.96 1.33
N VAL A 58 -9.89 -10.70 0.43
CA VAL A 58 -8.43 -10.84 0.40
C VAL A 58 -7.76 -9.47 0.21
N MET A 59 -8.32 -8.63 -0.67
CA MET A 59 -7.85 -7.25 -0.82
C MET A 59 -7.94 -6.46 0.49
N ALA A 60 -9.07 -6.56 1.20
CA ALA A 60 -9.21 -5.88 2.50
C ALA A 60 -8.17 -6.36 3.52
N VAL A 61 -7.91 -7.67 3.57
CA VAL A 61 -6.84 -8.24 4.43
C VAL A 61 -5.48 -7.69 4.03
N LEU A 62 -5.12 -7.67 2.74
CA LEU A 62 -3.86 -7.11 2.26
C LEU A 62 -3.72 -5.62 2.62
N ALA A 63 -4.80 -4.84 2.47
CA ALA A 63 -4.81 -3.43 2.84
C ALA A 63 -4.56 -3.22 4.33
N TRP A 64 -5.23 -3.98 5.20
CA TRP A 64 -4.98 -3.96 6.64
C TRP A 64 -3.56 -4.37 6.99
N LEU A 65 -3.03 -5.46 6.41
CA LEU A 65 -1.65 -5.88 6.62
C LEU A 65 -0.65 -4.81 6.19
N THR A 66 -0.92 -4.12 5.06
CA THR A 66 -0.08 -3.01 4.60
C THR A 66 -0.05 -1.89 5.64
N VAL A 67 -1.20 -1.39 6.06
CA VAL A 67 -1.26 -0.24 6.97
C VAL A 67 -0.73 -0.60 8.36
N LEU A 68 -1.12 -1.76 8.90
CA LEU A 68 -0.68 -2.19 10.23
C LEU A 68 0.84 -2.47 10.28
N SER A 69 1.39 -3.15 9.27
CA SER A 69 2.85 -3.35 9.20
C SER A 69 3.60 -2.03 9.06
N GLY A 70 3.06 -1.08 8.28
CA GLY A 70 3.60 0.27 8.17
C GLY A 70 3.60 1.00 9.51
N ALA A 71 2.45 1.06 10.18
CA ALA A 71 2.26 1.83 11.41
C ALA A 71 3.03 1.23 12.62
N TYR A 72 3.05 -0.10 12.78
CA TYR A 72 3.56 -0.74 13.99
C TYR A 72 4.95 -1.36 13.83
N ILE A 73 5.43 -1.60 12.61
CA ILE A 73 6.76 -2.17 12.37
C ILE A 73 7.69 -1.13 11.74
N ILE A 74 7.30 -0.55 10.59
CA ILE A 74 8.19 0.34 9.82
C ILE A 74 8.28 1.73 10.46
N TYR A 75 7.16 2.28 10.90
CA TYR A 75 7.10 3.63 11.44
C TYR A 75 7.96 3.85 12.70
N PRO A 76 8.02 2.94 13.70
CA PRO A 76 8.92 3.08 14.84
C PRO A 76 10.39 3.18 14.43
N TRP A 77 10.82 2.43 13.43
CA TRP A 77 12.20 2.54 12.90
C TRP A 77 12.45 3.87 12.19
N TYR A 78 11.46 4.33 11.44
CA TYR A 78 11.54 5.62 10.77
C TYR A 78 11.66 6.78 11.77
N ARG A 79 10.93 6.74 12.88
CA ARG A 79 10.89 7.76 13.94
C ARG A 79 11.98 7.61 15.00
N ALA A 80 12.87 6.63 14.88
CA ALA A 80 13.94 6.42 15.85
C ALA A 80 14.72 7.72 16.11
N THR A 81 14.94 8.03 17.39
CA THR A 81 15.62 9.27 17.80
C THR A 81 17.13 9.02 17.87
N PRO A 82 17.97 9.83 17.21
CA PRO A 82 19.41 9.72 17.31
C PRO A 82 19.90 10.09 18.73
N PRO A 83 21.01 9.50 19.19
CA PRO A 83 21.69 9.92 20.41
C PRO A 83 22.09 11.39 20.35
N ALA A 84 22.17 12.05 21.52
CA ALA A 84 22.63 13.42 21.62
C ALA A 84 24.06 13.58 21.08
N GLY A 85 24.28 14.62 20.28
CA GLY A 85 25.60 14.92 19.69
C GLY A 85 25.93 14.14 18.41
N LEU A 86 25.04 13.26 17.92
CA LEU A 86 25.25 12.56 16.67
C LEU A 86 25.10 13.52 15.47
N THR A 87 26.10 13.55 14.59
CA THR A 87 26.11 14.39 13.37
C THR A 87 25.78 13.61 12.09
N ASN A 88 25.97 12.29 12.10
CA ASN A 88 25.63 11.41 10.97
C ASN A 88 24.27 10.77 11.16
N PHE A 89 23.27 11.23 10.40
CA PHE A 89 21.89 10.74 10.49
C PHE A 89 21.56 9.60 9.51
N ALA A 90 22.55 8.97 8.89
CA ALA A 90 22.32 7.91 7.90
C ALA A 90 21.43 6.76 8.42
N ALA A 91 21.54 6.38 9.69
CA ALA A 91 20.70 5.35 10.32
C ALA A 91 19.35 5.85 10.89
N PHE A 92 19.06 7.16 10.74
CA PHE A 92 17.87 7.83 11.30
C PHE A 92 17.05 8.52 10.20
N PRO A 93 16.22 7.78 9.48
CA PRO A 93 15.60 8.25 8.24
C PRO A 93 14.84 9.57 8.37
N GLN A 94 14.08 9.76 9.43
CA GLN A 94 13.37 11.02 9.68
C GLN A 94 14.34 12.20 9.79
N ARG A 95 15.39 12.07 10.61
CA ARG A 95 16.37 13.14 10.82
C ARG A 95 17.17 13.42 9.55
N LEU A 96 17.48 12.38 8.79
CA LEU A 96 18.18 12.52 7.50
C LEU A 96 17.33 13.35 6.52
N LEU A 97 16.05 13.05 6.37
CA LEU A 97 15.15 13.84 5.51
C LEU A 97 15.00 15.29 5.97
N MET A 98 14.91 15.51 7.28
CA MET A 98 14.72 16.83 7.86
C MET A 98 15.99 17.69 7.86
N SER A 99 17.17 17.10 7.73
CA SER A 99 18.45 17.83 7.72
C SER A 99 18.75 18.53 6.40
N ASN A 100 18.01 18.22 5.32
CA ASN A 100 18.25 18.80 4.00
C ASN A 100 16.97 19.45 3.43
N PRO A 101 17.02 20.75 3.07
CA PRO A 101 15.87 21.46 2.49
C PRO A 101 15.27 20.81 1.24
N SER A 102 16.08 20.08 0.45
CA SER A 102 15.60 19.40 -0.76
C SER A 102 14.80 18.11 -0.47
N THR A 103 14.90 17.55 0.73
CA THR A 103 14.26 16.29 1.10
C THR A 103 13.20 16.43 2.21
N ILE A 104 13.16 17.56 2.91
CA ILE A 104 12.25 17.81 4.04
C ILE A 104 10.77 17.62 3.65
N ALA A 105 10.39 17.95 2.41
CA ALA A 105 9.03 17.79 1.91
C ALA A 105 8.57 16.31 1.89
N TRP A 106 9.49 15.36 1.74
CA TRP A 106 9.15 13.94 1.82
C TRP A 106 8.74 13.51 3.23
N HIS A 107 9.24 14.20 4.26
CA HIS A 107 8.76 14.02 5.62
C HIS A 107 7.46 14.80 5.86
N SER A 108 7.46 16.11 5.65
CA SER A 108 6.36 17.00 6.05
C SER A 108 5.07 16.82 5.23
N ILE A 109 5.13 16.27 4.02
CA ILE A 109 3.97 15.97 3.19
C ILE A 109 3.82 14.46 3.02
N GLY A 110 4.89 13.79 2.62
CA GLY A 110 4.82 12.37 2.27
C GLY A 110 4.56 11.48 3.47
N MET A 111 5.21 11.73 4.60
CA MET A 111 4.98 10.93 5.80
C MET A 111 3.64 11.29 6.46
N GLU A 112 3.28 12.57 6.51
CA GLU A 112 1.96 13.01 7.00
C GLU A 112 0.81 12.37 6.23
N TRP A 113 0.93 12.26 4.90
CA TRP A 113 -0.04 11.52 4.09
C TRP A 113 -0.14 10.06 4.54
N LYS A 114 1.00 9.39 4.74
CA LYS A 114 1.04 7.98 5.15
C LYS A 114 0.51 7.78 6.58
N GLU A 115 0.70 8.73 7.46
CA GLU A 115 0.22 8.68 8.84
C GLU A 115 -1.29 8.86 8.96
N HIS A 116 -1.88 9.71 8.13
CA HIS A 116 -3.28 10.11 8.25
C HIS A 116 -4.17 9.57 7.12
N VAL A 117 -3.78 9.81 5.86
CA VAL A 117 -4.63 9.49 4.70
C VAL A 117 -4.59 8.01 4.34
N ALA A 118 -3.46 7.32 4.58
CA ALA A 118 -3.34 5.91 4.25
C ALA A 118 -4.34 5.00 5.00
N TRP A 119 -4.91 5.44 6.12
CA TRP A 119 -5.96 4.70 6.83
C TRP A 119 -7.27 4.62 6.03
N LEU A 120 -7.50 5.53 5.09
CA LEU A 120 -8.64 5.44 4.18
C LEU A 120 -8.57 4.19 3.29
N VAL A 121 -7.37 3.63 3.05
CA VAL A 121 -7.17 2.44 2.20
C VAL A 121 -7.95 1.24 2.76
N PRO A 122 -7.60 0.70 3.95
CA PRO A 122 -8.30 -0.46 4.51
C PRO A 122 -9.75 -0.14 4.87
N ILE A 123 -10.08 1.07 5.30
CA ILE A 123 -11.45 1.47 5.63
C ILE A 123 -12.32 1.41 4.37
N SER A 124 -11.91 2.06 3.29
CA SER A 124 -12.70 2.13 2.05
C SER A 124 -12.87 0.75 1.41
N ILE A 125 -11.81 -0.07 1.32
CA ILE A 125 -11.97 -1.41 0.74
C ILE A 125 -12.84 -2.31 1.63
N THR A 126 -12.79 -2.17 2.96
CA THR A 126 -13.67 -2.87 3.88
C THR A 126 -15.14 -2.47 3.65
N MET A 127 -15.41 -1.18 3.43
CA MET A 127 -16.76 -0.72 3.08
C MET A 127 -17.22 -1.31 1.74
N ALA A 128 -16.35 -1.39 0.74
CA ALA A 128 -16.67 -2.07 -0.52
C ALA A 128 -17.04 -3.55 -0.30
N VAL A 129 -16.31 -4.27 0.56
CA VAL A 129 -16.61 -5.66 0.93
C VAL A 129 -17.98 -5.77 1.60
N VAL A 130 -18.24 -4.91 2.58
CA VAL A 130 -19.53 -4.93 3.34
C VAL A 130 -20.69 -4.68 2.41
N VAL A 131 -20.65 -3.60 1.61
CA VAL A 131 -21.72 -3.26 0.67
C VAL A 131 -21.91 -4.38 -0.37
N PHE A 132 -20.81 -4.90 -0.94
CA PHE A 132 -20.87 -5.99 -1.91
C PHE A 132 -21.53 -7.22 -1.31
N ARG A 133 -21.10 -7.71 -0.15
CA ARG A 133 -21.64 -8.93 0.49
C ARG A 133 -23.09 -8.79 0.91
N GLN A 134 -23.45 -7.63 1.45
CA GLN A 134 -24.81 -7.41 1.95
C GLN A 134 -25.83 -7.27 0.83
N TYR A 135 -25.43 -6.65 -0.28
CA TYR A 135 -26.34 -6.27 -1.36
C TYR A 135 -26.05 -6.97 -2.71
N GLN A 136 -25.17 -7.98 -2.75
CA GLN A 136 -24.70 -8.60 -4.00
C GLN A 136 -25.84 -8.95 -4.99
N ARG A 137 -26.96 -9.51 -4.48
CA ARG A 137 -28.12 -9.86 -5.31
C ARG A 137 -28.84 -8.63 -5.90
N ASN A 138 -28.75 -7.49 -5.23
CA ASN A 138 -29.43 -6.25 -5.61
C ASN A 138 -28.54 -5.33 -6.45
N LEU A 139 -27.22 -5.49 -6.37
CA LEU A 139 -26.27 -4.63 -7.06
C LEU A 139 -26.50 -4.56 -8.57
N ARG A 140 -27.04 -5.63 -9.17
CA ARG A 140 -27.33 -5.66 -10.60
C ARG A 140 -28.47 -4.72 -11.00
N ASN A 141 -29.44 -4.54 -10.12
CA ASN A 141 -30.62 -3.72 -10.35
C ASN A 141 -30.54 -2.32 -9.70
N GLN A 142 -29.50 -2.07 -8.91
CA GLN A 142 -29.31 -0.81 -8.17
C GLN A 142 -27.98 -0.16 -8.55
N PRO A 143 -27.97 0.72 -9.56
CA PRO A 143 -26.74 1.37 -10.07
C PRO A 143 -26.05 2.22 -9.00
N GLU A 144 -26.76 2.78 -8.03
CA GLU A 144 -26.22 3.58 -6.94
C GLU A 144 -25.31 2.74 -6.04
N LEU A 145 -25.73 1.51 -5.70
CA LEU A 145 -24.89 0.60 -4.89
C LEU A 145 -23.64 0.14 -5.65
N ARG A 146 -23.75 -0.09 -6.96
CA ARG A 146 -22.56 -0.39 -7.79
C ARG A 146 -21.58 0.77 -7.79
N THR A 147 -22.11 1.97 -8.00
CA THR A 147 -21.29 3.19 -7.97
C THR A 147 -20.60 3.34 -6.62
N ALA A 148 -21.30 3.08 -5.51
CA ALA A 148 -20.73 3.13 -4.17
C ALA A 148 -19.55 2.14 -4.01
N VAL A 149 -19.73 0.87 -4.40
CA VAL A 149 -18.67 -0.15 -4.33
C VAL A 149 -17.45 0.27 -5.16
N ILE A 150 -17.68 0.68 -6.40
CA ILE A 150 -16.61 1.13 -7.31
C ILE A 150 -15.91 2.38 -6.75
N SER A 151 -16.67 3.33 -6.19
CA SER A 151 -16.11 4.54 -5.59
C SER A 151 -15.22 4.24 -4.39
N PHE A 152 -15.63 3.33 -3.51
CA PHE A 152 -14.79 2.89 -2.39
C PHE A 152 -13.49 2.25 -2.86
N ILE A 153 -13.51 1.45 -3.94
CA ILE A 153 -12.29 0.86 -4.50
C ILE A 153 -11.40 1.96 -5.09
N TRP A 154 -11.96 2.95 -5.81
CA TRP A 154 -11.19 4.08 -6.35
C TRP A 154 -10.55 4.94 -5.25
N VAL A 155 -11.31 5.29 -4.20
CA VAL A 155 -10.75 6.03 -3.05
C VAL A 155 -9.60 5.26 -2.43
N SER A 156 -9.78 3.96 -2.22
CA SER A 156 -8.75 3.10 -1.66
C SER A 156 -7.52 3.00 -2.56
N LEU A 157 -7.71 2.80 -3.86
CA LEU A 157 -6.63 2.74 -4.87
C LEU A 157 -5.83 4.04 -4.90
N LEU A 158 -6.49 5.20 -5.00
CA LEU A 158 -5.82 6.50 -5.08
C LEU A 158 -5.04 6.79 -3.80
N ALA A 159 -5.64 6.57 -2.63
CA ALA A 159 -4.96 6.76 -1.35
C ALA A 159 -3.73 5.84 -1.22
N ALA A 160 -3.84 4.57 -1.64
CA ALA A 160 -2.75 3.60 -1.62
C ALA A 160 -1.64 3.95 -2.63
N ALA A 161 -2.00 4.37 -3.84
CA ALA A 161 -1.04 4.72 -4.89
C ALA A 161 -0.17 5.92 -4.46
N VAL A 162 -0.79 6.96 -3.91
CA VAL A 162 -0.07 8.12 -3.38
C VAL A 162 0.79 7.75 -2.18
N ALA A 163 0.28 6.93 -1.25
CA ALA A 163 1.06 6.44 -0.11
C ALA A 163 2.25 5.58 -0.55
N GLY A 164 2.09 4.76 -1.59
CA GLY A 164 3.15 3.96 -2.21
C GLY A 164 4.22 4.82 -2.86
N LEU A 165 3.82 5.85 -3.62
CA LEU A 165 4.74 6.82 -4.22
C LEU A 165 5.58 7.52 -3.14
N PHE A 166 4.94 8.05 -2.10
CA PHE A 166 5.66 8.68 -0.99
C PHE A 166 6.57 7.70 -0.26
N GLY A 167 6.13 6.45 -0.06
CA GLY A 167 6.96 5.40 0.53
C GLY A 167 8.23 5.13 -0.28
N ALA A 168 8.12 5.03 -1.60
CA ALA A 168 9.25 4.84 -2.50
C ALA A 168 10.22 6.04 -2.46
N MET A 169 9.69 7.27 -2.49
CA MET A 169 10.52 8.48 -2.44
C MET A 169 11.20 8.68 -1.09
N ILE A 170 10.52 8.39 0.02
CA ILE A 170 11.12 8.39 1.36
C ILE A 170 12.24 7.38 1.43
N ASN A 171 12.02 6.14 1.00
CA ASN A 171 13.05 5.09 1.03
C ASN A 171 14.23 5.38 0.10
N LYS A 172 14.00 6.06 -1.04
CA LYS A 172 15.06 6.48 -1.95
C LYS A 172 15.98 7.54 -1.30
N ASN A 173 15.42 8.50 -0.57
CA ASN A 173 16.16 9.63 -0.02
C ASN A 173 16.67 9.37 1.41
N ALA A 174 16.06 8.45 2.13
CA ALA A 174 16.46 8.03 3.47
C ALA A 174 16.24 6.51 3.61
N PRO A 175 17.14 5.69 3.07
CA PRO A 175 17.03 4.23 3.16
C PRO A 175 17.00 3.78 4.61
N VAL A 176 16.19 2.74 4.91
CA VAL A 176 15.99 2.21 6.26
C VAL A 176 17.30 1.76 6.93
N GLU A 177 18.33 1.46 6.15
CA GLU A 177 19.63 0.95 6.62
C GLU A 177 20.80 1.93 6.47
N GLY A 178 20.50 3.18 6.24
CA GLY A 178 21.54 4.21 6.19
C GLY A 178 22.36 4.23 4.90
N GLY A 179 21.79 3.70 3.81
CA GLY A 179 22.45 3.66 2.51
C GLY A 179 23.59 2.64 2.49
N ALA A 180 23.31 1.41 2.05
CA ALA A 180 24.35 0.44 1.77
C ALA A 180 25.31 1.04 0.72
N THR A 181 26.57 1.23 1.08
CA THR A 181 27.62 1.51 0.11
C THR A 181 27.74 0.26 -0.76
N ILE A 182 27.30 0.36 -2.00
CA ILE A 182 27.49 -0.72 -2.97
C ILE A 182 28.97 -0.72 -3.32
N HIS A 183 29.75 -1.59 -2.69
CA HIS A 183 31.09 -1.89 -3.14
C HIS A 183 30.97 -2.75 -4.41
N ILE A 184 31.14 -2.10 -5.57
CA ILE A 184 31.39 -2.85 -6.81
C ILE A 184 32.74 -3.51 -6.62
N VAL A 185 32.77 -4.81 -6.43
CA VAL A 185 33.99 -5.60 -6.48
C VAL A 185 34.51 -5.46 -7.91
N GLN A 186 35.50 -4.58 -8.11
CA GLN A 186 36.26 -4.58 -9.36
C GLN A 186 36.97 -5.94 -9.39
N GLY A 187 36.54 -6.81 -10.33
CA GLY A 187 37.24 -8.06 -10.57
C GLY A 187 38.68 -7.75 -10.86
N GLU A 188 39.62 -8.33 -10.10
CA GLU A 188 41.00 -8.37 -10.46
C GLU A 188 41.09 -8.94 -11.89
N LYS A 189 41.62 -8.12 -12.79
CA LYS A 189 42.01 -8.63 -14.12
C LYS A 189 43.19 -9.60 -13.91
N PRO A 190 43.15 -10.79 -14.52
CA PRO A 190 44.27 -11.70 -14.49
C PRO A 190 45.51 -11.13 -15.17
#